data_95b3f812c77078cf4068593fd8034b23
#
_entry.id   95b3f812c77078cf4068593fd8034b23
#
_cell.length_a   1.000
_cell.length_b   1.000
_cell.length_c   1.000
_cell.angle_alpha   90.00
_cell.angle_beta   90.00
_cell.angle_gamma   90.00
#
_symmetry.space_group_name_H-M   'P 1'
#
loop_
_entity.id
_entity.type
_entity.pdbx_description
1 polymer ?
#
loop_
_entity_poly.entity_id
_entity_poly.type
_entity_poly.pdbx_seq_one_letter_code
_entity_poly.pdbx_strand_id
1 'polypeptide(L)'
;MKQGVELWVVWNDNDMIELEIVGCNGKFGGTALTYDNPDAPKVAADALKGSPTSNSDAREIGFGGSLGVAFKGGARLRFSCKDSAGHLTVEVNIQSDNRDEERESVRFAMPVEPGAIDIFVQQLYGLQDEMYGKTAMLAIAK
;
A
#
# COMPACT_ATOMS: atom_id res chain seq x y z
N MET A 1 -9.92 10.95 7.71
CA MET A 1 -8.96 9.87 7.40
C MET A 1 -7.67 10.08 8.16
N LYS A 2 -7.10 9.00 8.67
CA LYS A 2 -5.74 9.04 9.20
C LYS A 2 -4.77 9.33 8.06
N GLN A 3 -3.75 10.13 8.31
CA GLN A 3 -2.69 10.37 7.34
C GLN A 3 -1.76 9.16 7.27
N GLY A 4 -1.54 8.69 6.07
CA GLY A 4 -0.76 7.51 5.77
C GLY A 4 -1.52 6.56 4.87
N VAL A 5 -1.07 5.32 4.81
CA VAL A 5 -1.74 4.26 4.04
C VAL A 5 -2.07 3.11 4.98
N GLU A 6 -3.35 2.75 5.03
CA GLU A 6 -3.83 1.60 5.79
C GLU A 6 -4.28 0.49 4.85
N LEU A 7 -3.91 -0.72 5.19
CA LEU A 7 -4.33 -1.91 4.48
C LEU A 7 -5.10 -2.79 5.45
N TRP A 8 -6.35 -3.08 5.13
CA TRP A 8 -7.25 -3.89 5.96
C TRP A 8 -7.59 -5.19 5.29
N VAL A 9 -7.54 -6.29 6.04
CA VAL A 9 -8.08 -7.57 5.58
C VAL A 9 -9.57 -7.56 5.87
N VAL A 10 -10.37 -7.53 4.80
CA VAL A 10 -11.83 -7.50 4.90
C VAL A 10 -12.39 -8.91 4.90
N TRP A 11 -11.76 -9.80 4.15
CA TRP A 11 -12.19 -11.18 4.00
C TRP A 11 -11.06 -12.02 3.40
N ASN A 12 -11.00 -13.28 3.74
CA ASN A 12 -10.05 -14.21 3.13
C ASN A 12 -10.51 -15.65 3.19
N ASP A 13 -10.00 -16.44 2.26
CA ASP A 13 -10.09 -17.90 2.27
C ASP A 13 -8.79 -18.48 1.71
N ASN A 14 -8.79 -19.77 1.34
CA ASN A 14 -7.57 -20.42 0.84
C ASN A 14 -7.15 -19.93 -0.55
N ASP A 15 -8.06 -19.32 -1.29
CA ASP A 15 -7.84 -18.97 -2.69
C ASP A 15 -7.60 -17.49 -2.91
N MET A 16 -8.14 -16.63 -2.05
CA MET A 16 -8.01 -15.19 -2.22
C MET A 16 -8.18 -14.42 -0.92
N ILE A 17 -7.71 -13.19 -0.94
CA ILE A 17 -7.89 -12.22 0.14
C ILE A 17 -8.56 -10.98 -0.44
N GLU A 18 -9.50 -10.43 0.30
CA GLU A 18 -10.08 -9.12 -0.01
C GLU A 18 -9.48 -8.07 0.90
N LEU A 19 -8.98 -7.01 0.29
CA LEU A 19 -8.29 -5.93 0.98
C LEU A 19 -8.99 -4.61 0.74
N GLU A 20 -9.05 -3.80 1.80
CA GLU A 20 -9.39 -2.40 1.68
C GLU A 20 -8.14 -1.57 1.88
N ILE A 21 -7.86 -0.68 0.94
CA ILE A 21 -6.74 0.24 1.02
C ILE A 21 -7.30 1.64 1.24
N VAL A 22 -6.78 2.33 2.25
CA VAL A 22 -7.17 3.70 2.56
C VAL A 22 -5.90 4.53 2.63
N GLY A 23 -5.80 5.57 1.82
CA GLY A 23 -4.63 6.44 1.80
C GLY A 23 -5.00 7.90 1.83
N CYS A 24 -4.23 8.70 2.57
CA CYS A 24 -4.45 10.13 2.71
C CYS A 24 -3.16 10.82 3.13
N ASN A 25 -2.83 11.95 2.50
CA ASN A 25 -1.67 12.76 2.91
C ASN A 25 -2.05 14.07 3.58
N GLY A 26 -3.33 14.24 3.92
CA GLY A 26 -3.85 15.48 4.50
C GLY A 26 -4.43 16.45 3.48
N LYS A 27 -4.12 16.26 2.20
CA LYS A 27 -4.63 17.08 1.10
C LYS A 27 -5.46 16.26 0.14
N PHE A 28 -4.98 15.06 -0.18
CA PHE A 28 -5.63 14.14 -1.10
C PHE A 28 -5.75 12.78 -0.44
N GLY A 29 -6.77 12.02 -0.84
CA GLY A 29 -6.96 10.69 -0.31
C GLY A 29 -7.98 9.92 -1.08
N GLY A 30 -8.04 8.61 -0.79
CA GLY A 30 -9.00 7.73 -1.41
C GLY A 30 -9.00 6.36 -0.76
N THR A 31 -9.95 5.54 -1.18
CA THR A 31 -10.09 4.18 -0.71
C THR A 31 -10.44 3.27 -1.88
N ALA A 32 -10.01 2.01 -1.79
CA ALA A 32 -10.36 1.00 -2.77
C ALA A 32 -10.49 -0.36 -2.11
N LEU A 33 -11.37 -1.17 -2.65
CA LEU A 33 -11.47 -2.59 -2.34
C LEU A 33 -10.86 -3.37 -3.49
N THR A 34 -10.14 -4.43 -3.18
CA THR A 34 -9.55 -5.29 -4.20
C THR A 34 -9.39 -6.71 -3.71
N TYR A 35 -9.30 -7.63 -4.66
CA TYR A 35 -8.96 -9.03 -4.41
C TYR A 35 -7.52 -9.27 -4.86
N ASP A 36 -6.84 -10.15 -4.15
CA ASP A 36 -5.46 -10.54 -4.47
C ASP A 36 -5.21 -11.97 -4.00
N ASN A 37 -4.02 -12.48 -4.29
CA ASN A 37 -3.60 -13.78 -3.78
C ASN A 37 -3.47 -13.73 -2.26
N PRO A 38 -3.72 -14.84 -1.56
CA PRO A 38 -3.62 -14.85 -0.10
C PRO A 38 -2.26 -14.42 0.44
N ASP A 39 -1.19 -14.61 -0.32
CA ASP A 39 0.16 -14.24 0.07
C ASP A 39 0.57 -12.81 -0.32
N ALA A 40 -0.35 -12.02 -0.87
CA ALA A 40 -0.04 -10.67 -1.34
C ALA A 40 0.61 -9.79 -0.25
N PRO A 41 0.15 -9.79 1.01
CA PRO A 41 0.83 -9.02 2.04
C PRO A 41 2.27 -9.47 2.27
N LYS A 42 2.54 -10.77 2.26
CA LYS A 42 3.89 -11.32 2.41
C LYS A 42 4.78 -10.93 1.25
N VAL A 43 4.27 -11.00 0.02
CA VAL A 43 5.02 -10.61 -1.18
C VAL A 43 5.41 -9.14 -1.10
N ALA A 44 4.49 -8.28 -0.68
CA ALA A 44 4.78 -6.86 -0.48
C ALA A 44 5.83 -6.64 0.61
N ALA A 45 5.71 -7.34 1.73
CA ALA A 45 6.67 -7.24 2.82
C ALA A 45 8.07 -7.66 2.38
N ASP A 46 8.17 -8.78 1.65
CA ASP A 46 9.45 -9.27 1.12
C ASP A 46 10.10 -8.23 0.18
N ALA A 47 9.29 -7.55 -0.61
CA ALA A 47 9.78 -6.54 -1.55
C ALA A 47 10.29 -5.27 -0.85
N LEU A 48 9.72 -4.93 0.31
CA LEU A 48 10.09 -3.72 1.05
C LEU A 48 11.15 -3.95 2.12
N LYS A 49 11.33 -5.17 2.55
CA LYS A 49 12.21 -5.50 3.67
C LYS A 49 13.61 -4.93 3.46
N GLY A 50 14.09 -4.20 4.45
CA GLY A 50 15.43 -3.60 4.42
C GLY A 50 15.55 -2.33 3.59
N SER A 51 14.46 -1.76 3.14
CA SER A 51 14.47 -0.51 2.35
C SER A 51 14.65 0.71 3.26
N PRO A 52 15.46 1.71 2.86
CA PRO A 52 16.33 1.72 1.69
C PRO A 52 17.71 1.15 2.00
N THR A 53 18.37 0.59 1.00
CA THR A 53 19.77 0.13 1.13
C THR A 53 20.77 1.18 0.65
N SER A 54 20.32 2.13 -0.13
CA SER A 54 21.14 3.24 -0.66
C SER A 54 20.23 4.38 -1.12
N ASN A 55 20.85 5.51 -1.48
CA ASN A 55 20.11 6.68 -1.97
C ASN A 55 19.43 6.43 -3.32
N SER A 56 19.89 5.43 -4.07
CA SER A 56 19.29 5.07 -5.36
C SER A 56 18.25 3.96 -5.24
N ASP A 57 17.99 3.48 -4.03
CA ASP A 57 16.99 2.44 -3.79
C ASP A 57 15.60 2.95 -4.18
N ALA A 58 14.94 2.23 -5.06
CA ALA A 58 13.57 2.50 -5.47
C ALA A 58 12.83 1.17 -5.52
N ARG A 59 11.71 1.09 -4.81
CA ARG A 59 10.91 -0.13 -4.75
C ARG A 59 9.44 0.19 -4.94
N GLU A 60 8.74 -0.76 -5.51
CA GLU A 60 7.30 -0.63 -5.74
C GLU A 60 6.60 -1.87 -5.23
N ILE A 61 5.48 -1.67 -4.53
CA ILE A 61 4.58 -2.74 -4.14
C ILE A 61 3.19 -2.42 -4.68
N GLY A 62 2.38 -3.45 -4.84
CA GLY A 62 1.02 -3.28 -5.31
C GLY A 62 0.08 -4.29 -4.68
N PHE A 63 -1.17 -3.91 -4.61
CA PHE A 63 -2.27 -4.75 -4.13
C PHE A 63 -3.38 -4.70 -5.17
N GLY A 64 -3.90 -5.87 -5.55
CA GLY A 64 -4.90 -5.98 -6.58
C GLY A 64 -4.30 -6.15 -7.95
N GLY A 65 -5.11 -5.99 -8.98
CA GLY A 65 -4.66 -6.10 -10.36
C GLY A 65 -3.86 -4.89 -10.82
N SER A 66 -3.45 -4.91 -12.08
CA SER A 66 -2.77 -3.78 -12.68
C SER A 66 -3.69 -2.57 -12.72
N LEU A 67 -3.18 -1.42 -12.28
CA LEU A 67 -3.93 -0.18 -12.38
C LEU A 67 -4.25 0.13 -13.84
N GLY A 68 -5.43 0.67 -14.07
CA GLY A 68 -5.94 0.96 -15.42
C GLY A 68 -6.72 -0.18 -16.05
N VAL A 69 -6.73 -1.37 -15.44
CA VAL A 69 -7.54 -2.49 -15.93
C VAL A 69 -8.98 -2.29 -15.46
N ALA A 70 -9.92 -2.44 -16.40
CA ALA A 70 -11.35 -2.28 -16.12
C ALA A 70 -11.81 -3.25 -15.01
N PHE A 71 -12.69 -2.75 -14.15
CA PHE A 71 -13.33 -3.50 -13.06
C PHE A 71 -12.39 -3.98 -11.97
N LYS A 72 -11.16 -3.49 -11.95
CA LYS A 72 -10.21 -3.88 -10.90
C LYS A 72 -9.77 -2.68 -10.10
N GLY A 73 -10.02 -2.74 -8.81
CA GLY A 73 -9.48 -1.80 -7.85
C GLY A 73 -8.08 -2.21 -7.44
N GLY A 74 -7.38 -1.32 -6.79
CA GLY A 74 -6.07 -1.62 -6.27
C GLY A 74 -5.29 -0.40 -5.87
N ALA A 75 -4.05 -0.66 -5.46
CA ALA A 75 -3.13 0.40 -5.07
C ALA A 75 -1.71 0.04 -5.46
N ARG A 76 -0.92 1.07 -5.73
CA ARG A 76 0.53 0.95 -5.92
C ARG A 76 1.21 1.98 -5.06
N LEU A 77 2.27 1.55 -4.39
CA LEU A 77 3.10 2.39 -3.55
C LEU A 77 4.53 2.30 -4.08
N ARG A 78 5.07 3.43 -4.48
CA ARG A 78 6.44 3.52 -4.99
C ARG A 78 7.28 4.30 -4.01
N PHE A 79 8.30 3.63 -3.48
CA PHE A 79 9.21 4.17 -2.48
C PHE A 79 10.51 4.61 -3.16
N SER A 80 10.94 5.83 -2.89
CA SER A 80 12.22 6.33 -3.40
C SER A 80 12.84 7.28 -2.39
N CYS A 81 14.16 7.43 -2.45
CA CYS A 81 14.86 8.37 -1.60
C CYS A 81 14.67 9.80 -2.12
N LYS A 82 14.37 10.70 -1.20
CA LYS A 82 14.16 12.11 -1.48
C LYS A 82 15.48 12.88 -1.48
N ASP A 83 16.40 12.43 -0.61
CA ASP A 83 17.71 13.08 -0.44
C ASP A 83 18.71 12.06 0.09
N SER A 84 19.96 12.51 0.32
CA SER A 84 21.02 11.65 0.84
C SER A 84 20.96 11.43 2.36
N ALA A 85 20.04 12.07 3.05
CA ALA A 85 19.89 11.94 4.49
C ALA A 85 18.97 10.80 4.93
N GLY A 86 18.47 10.00 3.98
CA GLY A 86 17.62 8.84 4.27
C GLY A 86 16.13 9.14 4.30
N HIS A 87 15.73 10.34 3.95
CA HIS A 87 14.31 10.67 3.83
C HIS A 87 13.72 10.03 2.57
N LEU A 88 12.55 9.43 2.71
CA LEU A 88 11.87 8.79 1.60
C LEU A 88 10.58 9.50 1.23
N THR A 89 10.22 9.35 -0.03
CA THR A 89 8.90 9.72 -0.54
C THR A 89 8.22 8.47 -1.05
N VAL A 90 6.95 8.35 -0.72
CA VAL A 90 6.08 7.30 -1.26
C VAL A 90 5.10 7.95 -2.20
N GLU A 91 5.09 7.50 -3.44
CA GLU A 91 4.04 7.87 -4.39
C GLU A 91 2.93 6.83 -4.25
N VAL A 92 1.74 7.29 -3.89
CA VAL A 92 0.57 6.45 -3.66
C VAL A 92 -0.40 6.61 -4.80
N ASN A 93 -0.82 5.50 -5.38
CA ASN A 93 -1.77 5.47 -6.47
C ASN A 93 -2.89 4.52 -6.07
N ILE A 94 -4.11 5.02 -5.93
CA ILE A 94 -5.27 4.22 -5.52
C ILE A 94 -6.33 4.33 -6.59
N GLN A 95 -6.89 3.21 -7.01
CA GLN A 95 -7.92 3.14 -8.04
C GLN A 95 -9.09 2.32 -7.52
N SER A 96 -10.29 2.86 -7.71
CA SER A 96 -11.52 2.16 -7.37
C SER A 96 -11.80 1.00 -8.32
N ASP A 97 -12.68 0.09 -7.90
CA ASP A 97 -13.08 -1.09 -8.69
C ASP A 97 -14.36 -0.84 -9.48
N ASN A 98 -14.73 0.42 -9.69
CA ASN A 98 -15.90 0.77 -10.49
C ASN A 98 -15.67 0.48 -11.98
N ARG A 99 -16.77 0.48 -12.74
CA ARG A 99 -16.71 0.37 -14.20
C ARG A 99 -15.92 1.54 -14.80
N ASP A 100 -15.42 1.37 -16.02
CA ASP A 100 -14.57 2.35 -16.67
C ASP A 100 -15.09 3.78 -16.60
N GLU A 101 -16.38 3.97 -16.87
CA GLU A 101 -17.00 5.29 -16.87
C GLU A 101 -17.23 5.86 -15.47
N GLU A 102 -17.11 5.02 -14.44
CA GLU A 102 -17.31 5.41 -13.04
C GLU A 102 -16.02 5.26 -12.23
N ARG A 103 -14.96 4.82 -12.87
CA ARG A 103 -13.70 4.57 -12.17
C ARG A 103 -13.08 5.87 -11.69
N GLU A 104 -12.67 5.83 -10.44
CA GLU A 104 -12.00 6.94 -9.80
C GLU A 104 -10.59 6.53 -9.40
N SER A 105 -9.69 7.47 -9.45
CA SER A 105 -8.32 7.23 -9.00
C SER A 105 -7.74 8.49 -8.39
N VAL A 106 -6.77 8.29 -7.50
CA VAL A 106 -6.03 9.38 -6.89
C VAL A 106 -4.56 9.01 -6.87
N ARG A 107 -3.72 10.00 -7.12
CA ARG A 107 -2.28 9.88 -7.01
C ARG A 107 -1.76 11.03 -6.17
N PHE A 108 -1.01 10.71 -5.14
CA PHE A 108 -0.39 11.71 -4.28
C PHE A 108 0.92 11.18 -3.74
N ALA A 109 1.72 12.08 -3.18
CA ALA A 109 2.98 11.73 -2.56
C ALA A 109 2.93 12.06 -1.07
N MET A 110 3.69 11.32 -0.28
CA MET A 110 3.84 11.61 1.13
C MET A 110 5.24 11.26 1.61
N PRO A 111 5.78 12.01 2.59
CA PRO A 111 7.06 11.67 3.19
C PRO A 111 6.92 10.48 4.14
N VAL A 112 7.95 9.64 4.18
CA VAL A 112 7.98 8.45 5.05
C VAL A 112 9.37 8.30 5.62
N GLU A 113 9.45 7.90 6.89
CA GLU A 113 10.72 7.57 7.53
C GLU A 113 11.03 6.09 7.39
N PRO A 114 12.32 5.69 7.36
CA PRO A 114 12.69 4.27 7.28
C PRO A 114 12.08 3.41 8.39
N GLY A 115 12.00 3.95 9.62
CA GLY A 115 11.38 3.22 10.72
C GLY A 115 9.90 2.91 10.49
N ALA A 116 9.19 3.79 9.80
CA ALA A 116 7.79 3.54 9.45
C ALA A 116 7.66 2.41 8.44
N ILE A 117 8.62 2.29 7.53
CA ILE A 117 8.66 1.16 6.59
C ILE A 117 8.87 -0.16 7.34
N ASP A 118 9.80 -0.19 8.29
CA ASP A 118 10.07 -1.39 9.09
C ASP A 118 8.82 -1.86 9.84
N ILE A 119 8.10 -0.93 10.45
CA ILE A 119 6.85 -1.24 11.15
C ILE A 119 5.80 -1.78 10.18
N PHE A 120 5.65 -1.13 9.05
CA PHE A 120 4.71 -1.55 8.02
C PHE A 120 5.01 -2.96 7.51
N VAL A 121 6.29 -3.25 7.25
CA VAL A 121 6.75 -4.57 6.82
C VAL A 121 6.37 -5.63 7.85
N GLN A 122 6.63 -5.38 9.14
CA GLN A 122 6.27 -6.33 10.19
C GLN A 122 4.77 -6.56 10.27
N GLN A 123 3.99 -5.50 10.11
CA GLN A 123 2.54 -5.60 10.13
C GLN A 123 2.00 -6.35 8.90
N LEU A 124 2.63 -6.16 7.74
CA LEU A 124 2.27 -6.92 6.53
C LEU A 124 2.50 -8.43 6.74
N TYR A 125 3.62 -8.81 7.35
CA TYR A 125 3.87 -10.21 7.67
C TYR A 125 2.82 -10.75 8.65
N GLY A 126 2.36 -9.93 9.58
CA GLY A 126 1.30 -10.31 10.52
C GLY A 126 -0.04 -10.57 9.85
N LEU A 127 -0.31 -9.94 8.72
CA LEU A 127 -1.56 -10.16 7.98
C LEU A 127 -1.61 -11.54 7.31
N GLN A 128 -0.48 -12.19 7.11
CA GLN A 128 -0.41 -13.47 6.41
C GLN A 128 -1.23 -14.55 7.09
N ASP A 129 -1.26 -14.55 8.43
CA ASP A 129 -1.94 -15.57 9.21
C ASP A 129 -3.23 -15.06 9.82
N GLU A 130 -3.74 -13.93 9.34
CA GLU A 130 -4.76 -13.22 10.06
C GLU A 130 -6.15 -13.31 9.48
N MET A 131 -7.08 -12.98 10.35
CA MET A 131 -8.51 -12.94 10.07
C MET A 131 -8.97 -11.51 9.86
N TYR A 132 -10.27 -11.37 9.71
CA TYR A 132 -10.91 -10.08 9.47
C TYR A 132 -10.51 -9.01 10.49
N GLY A 133 -10.44 -7.78 10.01
CA GLY A 133 -10.20 -6.62 10.86
C GLY A 133 -8.75 -6.35 11.19
N LYS A 134 -7.82 -7.16 10.71
CA LYS A 134 -6.40 -6.88 10.88
C LYS A 134 -5.93 -5.86 9.87
N THR A 135 -4.96 -5.05 10.28
CA THR A 135 -4.51 -3.90 9.51
C THR A 135 -2.99 -3.76 9.55
N ALA A 136 -2.45 -3.22 8.46
CA ALA A 136 -1.08 -2.73 8.41
C ALA A 136 -1.13 -1.24 8.07
N MET A 137 -0.28 -0.45 8.70
CA MET A 137 -0.27 1.00 8.55
C MET A 137 1.11 1.52 8.22
N LEU A 138 1.18 2.24 7.10
CA LEU A 138 2.37 3.01 6.73
C LEU A 138 2.13 4.46 7.16
N ALA A 139 2.79 4.87 8.23
CA ALA A 139 2.60 6.21 8.80
C ALA A 139 3.31 7.27 7.96
N ILE A 140 2.66 8.40 7.79
CA ILE A 140 3.28 9.57 7.15
C ILE A 140 4.29 10.20 8.10
N ALA A 141 5.41 10.69 7.57
CA ALA A 141 6.38 11.44 8.35
C ALA A 141 5.84 12.83 8.69
N LYS A 142 6.15 13.27 9.89
CA LYS A 142 5.72 14.59 10.38
C LYS A 142 6.71 15.67 10.00
#